data_2dad3fdf64ddf9b037a21b86ab972cf2
#
_entry.id   2dad3fdf64ddf9b037a21b86ab972cf2
#
_cell.length_a   1.000
_cell.length_b   1.000
_cell.length_c   1.000
_cell.angle_alpha   90.00
_cell.angle_beta   90.00
_cell.angle_gamma   90.00
#
_symmetry.space_group_name_H-M   'P 1'
#
loop_
_entity.id
_entity.type
_entity.pdbx_description
1 polymer ?
#
loop_
_entity_poly.entity_id
_entity_poly.type
_entity_poly.pdbx_seq_one_letter_code
_entity_poly.pdbx_strand_id
1 'polypeptide(L)'
;MNAIITAVVLVVCAGFVASLLLVIASHAFYVPVDERVSSIREILPGANCGGCGFAGCDDYANAVVNDESTSCSACTVGGASCAEQIADILGRSASGADKNIAQVMCNGTCDASKKILEWQGMQSCAGAKTFFNGNSACAQGCIGLGDCVGVCEFDSIGIIDGVAKVNRDTCVACGKCVVNCPQSIIKMVPYKKEVHVLCMNTEKGGVTRKQCSNGCIGCGKCEKACKFDAIHVNNNVAAVDYEKCKNCGMCMGVCPTGSINSYNERHAKMAINAKKKAEAEKAAKAAEAKTKAAAQA
;
A
#
# COMPACT_ATOMS: atom_id res chain seq x y z
N MET A 1 -57.60 19.29 -39.94
CA MET A 1 -56.45 20.25 -39.93
C MET A 1 -56.34 21.01 -38.60
N ASN A 2 -57.50 21.49 -38.07
CA ASN A 2 -57.51 22.24 -36.80
C ASN A 2 -57.01 21.45 -35.56
N ALA A 3 -57.34 20.16 -35.43
CA ALA A 3 -56.92 19.35 -34.30
C ALA A 3 -55.40 19.15 -34.22
N ILE A 4 -54.68 19.02 -35.33
CA ILE A 4 -53.24 18.88 -35.41
C ILE A 4 -52.58 20.20 -35.02
N ILE A 5 -53.08 21.33 -35.51
CA ILE A 5 -52.58 22.67 -35.19
C ILE A 5 -52.73 22.92 -33.68
N THR A 6 -53.90 22.60 -33.11
CA THR A 6 -54.15 22.75 -31.68
C THR A 6 -53.19 21.89 -30.83
N ALA A 7 -52.96 20.65 -31.21
CA ALA A 7 -52.03 19.76 -30.52
C ALA A 7 -50.60 20.30 -30.56
N VAL A 8 -50.14 20.78 -31.72
CA VAL A 8 -48.79 21.38 -31.86
C VAL A 8 -48.65 22.63 -31.01
N VAL A 9 -49.64 23.53 -31.01
CA VAL A 9 -49.62 24.75 -30.18
C VAL A 9 -49.56 24.40 -28.69
N LEU A 10 -50.36 23.42 -28.22
CA LEU A 10 -50.33 22.98 -26.83
C LEU A 10 -48.96 22.45 -26.40
N VAL A 11 -48.32 21.61 -27.24
CA VAL A 11 -47.00 21.06 -26.96
C VAL A 11 -45.93 22.17 -26.91
N VAL A 12 -45.97 23.12 -27.87
CA VAL A 12 -45.05 24.25 -27.90
C VAL A 12 -45.23 25.16 -26.68
N CYS A 13 -46.47 25.48 -26.33
CA CYS A 13 -46.75 26.27 -25.13
C CYS A 13 -46.31 25.57 -23.84
N ALA A 14 -46.57 24.27 -23.70
CA ALA A 14 -46.13 23.50 -22.55
C ALA A 14 -44.59 23.45 -22.46
N GLY A 15 -43.89 23.24 -23.58
CA GLY A 15 -42.43 23.27 -23.65
C GLY A 15 -41.86 24.64 -23.30
N PHE A 16 -42.47 25.71 -23.75
CA PHE A 16 -42.05 27.08 -23.43
C PHE A 16 -42.23 27.39 -21.94
N VAL A 17 -43.34 27.02 -21.34
CA VAL A 17 -43.60 27.19 -19.90
C VAL A 17 -42.60 26.37 -19.06
N ALA A 18 -42.35 25.10 -19.47
CA ALA A 18 -41.38 24.27 -18.77
C ALA A 18 -39.96 24.83 -18.85
N SER A 19 -39.51 25.33 -20.01
CA SER A 19 -38.19 25.96 -20.16
C SER A 19 -38.06 27.26 -19.34
N LEU A 20 -39.15 28.06 -19.31
CA LEU A 20 -39.16 29.27 -18.51
C LEU A 20 -39.03 28.97 -17.00
N LEU A 21 -39.76 27.96 -16.53
CA LEU A 21 -39.68 27.49 -15.13
C LEU A 21 -38.27 26.98 -14.79
N LEU A 22 -37.64 26.24 -15.70
CA LEU A 22 -36.23 25.76 -15.50
C LEU A 22 -35.23 26.91 -15.43
N VAL A 23 -35.40 27.96 -16.27
CA VAL A 23 -34.54 29.15 -16.23
C VAL A 23 -34.72 29.90 -14.90
N ILE A 24 -35.95 30.10 -14.45
CA ILE A 24 -36.26 30.76 -13.16
C ILE A 24 -35.68 29.93 -12.01
N ALA A 25 -35.88 28.60 -12.02
CA ALA A 25 -35.35 27.72 -11.02
C ALA A 25 -33.79 27.75 -11.00
N SER A 26 -33.15 27.72 -12.18
CA SER A 26 -31.71 27.83 -12.33
C SER A 26 -31.15 29.12 -11.72
N HIS A 27 -31.82 30.25 -11.91
CA HIS A 27 -31.41 31.52 -11.27
C HIS A 27 -31.71 31.56 -9.78
N ALA A 28 -32.86 31.03 -9.35
CA ALA A 28 -33.27 31.08 -7.93
C ALA A 28 -32.41 30.12 -7.08
N PHE A 29 -31.93 28.99 -7.63
CA PHE A 29 -31.09 28.01 -6.94
C PHE A 29 -29.62 28.13 -7.34
N TYR A 30 -29.20 29.18 -8.01
CA TYR A 30 -27.80 29.42 -8.34
C TYR A 30 -26.97 29.57 -7.06
N VAL A 31 -26.08 28.60 -6.84
CA VAL A 31 -25.05 28.65 -5.79
C VAL A 31 -23.77 29.16 -6.44
N PRO A 32 -23.28 30.36 -6.02
CA PRO A 32 -22.01 30.86 -6.56
C PRO A 32 -20.88 29.89 -6.19
N VAL A 33 -20.21 29.33 -7.18
CA VAL A 33 -19.00 28.52 -6.97
C VAL A 33 -17.83 29.48 -6.92
N ASP A 34 -17.02 29.37 -5.87
CA ASP A 34 -15.78 30.17 -5.74
C ASP A 34 -14.84 29.80 -6.90
N GLU A 35 -14.35 30.80 -7.65
CA GLU A 35 -13.45 30.59 -8.79
C GLU A 35 -12.17 29.85 -8.39
N ARG A 36 -11.74 29.97 -7.13
CA ARG A 36 -10.60 29.24 -6.59
C ARG A 36 -10.85 27.73 -6.57
N VAL A 37 -12.08 27.29 -6.27
CA VAL A 37 -12.47 25.87 -6.30
C VAL A 37 -12.33 25.31 -7.71
N SER A 38 -12.81 26.07 -8.73
CA SER A 38 -12.69 25.66 -10.13
C SER A 38 -11.23 25.54 -10.57
N SER A 39 -10.42 26.54 -10.22
CA SER A 39 -8.98 26.56 -10.54
C SER A 39 -8.22 25.40 -9.89
N ILE A 40 -8.51 25.11 -8.60
CA ILE A 40 -7.91 23.96 -7.90
C ILE A 40 -8.38 22.65 -8.51
N ARG A 41 -9.65 22.56 -8.93
CA ARG A 41 -10.19 21.36 -9.57
C ARG A 41 -9.48 21.02 -10.89
N GLU A 42 -9.08 22.03 -11.68
CA GLU A 42 -8.32 21.86 -12.92
C GLU A 42 -6.89 21.35 -12.66
N ILE A 43 -6.27 21.76 -11.55
CA ILE A 43 -4.93 21.30 -11.14
C ILE A 43 -4.95 19.86 -10.65
N LEU A 44 -6.06 19.43 -10.03
CA LEU A 44 -6.19 18.09 -9.48
C LEU A 44 -6.27 17.02 -10.59
N PRO A 45 -5.64 15.84 -10.40
CA PRO A 45 -5.54 14.82 -11.45
C PRO A 45 -6.86 14.17 -11.85
N GLY A 46 -7.96 14.48 -11.19
CA GLY A 46 -9.30 14.00 -11.55
C GLY A 46 -9.57 12.53 -11.28
N ALA A 47 -8.66 11.81 -10.66
CA ALA A 47 -8.76 10.37 -10.43
C ALA A 47 -9.86 9.96 -9.44
N ASN A 48 -10.41 10.89 -8.67
CA ASN A 48 -11.45 10.66 -7.65
C ASN A 48 -11.17 9.43 -6.76
N CYS A 49 -9.90 9.17 -6.45
CA CYS A 49 -9.42 7.95 -5.83
C CYS A 49 -9.71 7.85 -4.32
N GLY A 50 -10.08 8.96 -3.66
CA GLY A 50 -10.30 9.02 -2.21
C GLY A 50 -9.02 8.98 -1.36
N GLY A 51 -7.82 8.93 -1.95
CA GLY A 51 -6.55 8.82 -1.23
C GLY A 51 -6.21 10.01 -0.34
N CYS A 52 -6.82 11.16 -0.59
CA CYS A 52 -6.72 12.37 0.24
C CYS A 52 -7.67 12.37 1.45
N GLY A 53 -8.55 11.36 1.58
CA GLY A 53 -9.56 11.28 2.64
C GLY A 53 -10.90 11.92 2.29
N PHE A 54 -11.05 12.51 1.08
CA PHE A 54 -12.27 13.10 0.56
C PHE A 54 -12.95 12.18 -0.45
N ALA A 55 -14.26 12.32 -0.65
CA ALA A 55 -15.03 11.47 -1.55
C ALA A 55 -14.61 11.58 -3.03
N GLY A 56 -14.06 12.75 -3.42
CA GLY A 56 -13.57 12.99 -4.77
C GLY A 56 -12.72 14.26 -4.84
N CYS A 57 -12.21 14.55 -6.04
CA CYS A 57 -11.39 15.73 -6.27
C CYS A 57 -12.18 17.03 -6.09
N ASP A 58 -13.49 17.02 -6.43
CA ASP A 58 -14.37 18.18 -6.24
C ASP A 58 -14.58 18.48 -4.75
N ASP A 59 -14.75 17.43 -3.96
CA ASP A 59 -14.95 17.53 -2.51
C ASP A 59 -13.68 18.05 -1.81
N TYR A 60 -12.51 17.55 -2.20
CA TYR A 60 -11.24 18.08 -1.73
C TYR A 60 -11.02 19.54 -2.14
N ALA A 61 -11.32 19.92 -3.39
CA ALA A 61 -11.17 21.29 -3.86
C ALA A 61 -12.05 22.26 -3.04
N ASN A 62 -13.30 21.87 -2.77
CA ASN A 62 -14.20 22.64 -1.91
C ASN A 62 -13.67 22.73 -0.46
N ALA A 63 -13.22 21.62 0.10
CA ALA A 63 -12.73 21.58 1.47
C ALA A 63 -11.48 22.44 1.65
N VAL A 64 -10.51 22.39 0.76
CA VAL A 64 -9.24 23.12 0.90
C VAL A 64 -9.43 24.64 0.74
N VAL A 65 -10.46 25.09 0.01
CA VAL A 65 -10.80 26.50 -0.14
C VAL A 65 -11.55 27.01 1.09
N ASN A 66 -12.52 26.25 1.59
CA ASN A 66 -13.44 26.70 2.65
C ASN A 66 -12.91 26.42 4.05
N ASP A 67 -11.97 25.48 4.23
CA ASP A 67 -11.41 25.11 5.53
C ASP A 67 -9.88 25.30 5.52
N GLU A 68 -9.42 26.28 6.30
CA GLU A 68 -7.99 26.57 6.45
C GLU A 68 -7.19 25.43 7.10
N SER A 69 -7.84 24.54 7.84
CA SER A 69 -7.20 23.38 8.45
C SER A 69 -6.89 22.28 7.44
N THR A 70 -7.54 22.29 6.27
CA THR A 70 -7.31 21.33 5.21
C THR A 70 -5.97 21.56 4.52
N SER A 71 -5.11 20.53 4.52
CA SER A 71 -3.76 20.61 3.94
C SER A 71 -3.79 20.71 2.41
N CYS A 72 -3.03 21.65 1.84
CA CYS A 72 -2.80 21.77 0.39
C CYS A 72 -2.09 20.52 -0.20
N SER A 73 -1.38 19.75 0.63
CA SER A 73 -0.62 18.57 0.23
C SER A 73 -1.35 17.23 0.43
N ALA A 74 -2.66 17.25 0.69
CA ALA A 74 -3.42 16.01 0.94
C ALA A 74 -3.56 15.13 -0.32
N CYS A 75 -3.52 15.70 -1.53
CA CYS A 75 -3.60 14.93 -2.77
C CYS A 75 -2.32 14.13 -3.02
N THR A 76 -2.35 12.82 -2.73
CA THR A 76 -1.19 11.92 -2.92
C THR A 76 -0.86 11.67 -4.39
N VAL A 77 -1.87 11.66 -5.26
CA VAL A 77 -1.72 11.44 -6.72
C VAL A 77 -1.11 12.65 -7.41
N GLY A 78 -1.53 13.87 -7.04
CA GLY A 78 -1.00 15.12 -7.59
C GLY A 78 0.42 15.44 -7.12
N GLY A 79 0.84 14.89 -5.99
CA GLY A 79 2.20 15.06 -5.48
C GLY A 79 2.55 16.49 -5.09
N ALA A 80 3.87 16.77 -5.04
CA ALA A 80 4.38 18.06 -4.59
C ALA A 80 4.02 19.23 -5.53
N SER A 81 4.05 19.01 -6.84
CA SER A 81 3.74 20.08 -7.80
C SER A 81 2.30 20.56 -7.72
N CYS A 82 1.36 19.63 -7.52
CA CYS A 82 -0.04 19.97 -7.30
C CYS A 82 -0.22 20.72 -5.97
N ALA A 83 0.46 20.28 -4.92
CA ALA A 83 0.42 20.94 -3.62
C ALA A 83 0.95 22.38 -3.66
N GLU A 84 2.04 22.63 -4.40
CA GLU A 84 2.61 23.97 -4.61
C GLU A 84 1.63 24.89 -5.35
N GLN A 85 1.04 24.42 -6.46
CA GLN A 85 0.06 25.19 -7.22
C GLN A 85 -1.20 25.52 -6.41
N ILE A 86 -1.71 24.57 -5.60
CA ILE A 86 -2.84 24.84 -4.70
C ILE A 86 -2.46 25.87 -3.63
N ALA A 87 -1.26 25.76 -3.08
CA ALA A 87 -0.76 26.70 -2.09
C ALA A 87 -0.61 28.12 -2.65
N ASP A 88 -0.15 28.26 -3.88
CA ASP A 88 -0.02 29.54 -4.58
C ASP A 88 -1.39 30.20 -4.78
N ILE A 89 -2.42 29.46 -5.21
CA ILE A 89 -3.79 29.97 -5.37
C ILE A 89 -4.38 30.46 -4.04
N LEU A 90 -4.09 29.72 -2.95
CA LEU A 90 -4.64 30.00 -1.63
C LEU A 90 -3.79 30.98 -0.81
N GLY A 91 -2.58 31.35 -1.29
CA GLY A 91 -1.63 32.16 -0.53
C GLY A 91 -1.13 31.47 0.74
N ARG A 92 -1.06 30.13 0.74
CA ARG A 92 -0.61 29.30 1.87
C ARG A 92 0.74 28.66 1.56
N SER A 93 1.46 28.19 2.58
CA SER A 93 2.68 27.41 2.36
C SER A 93 2.33 25.92 2.15
N ALA A 94 2.82 25.33 1.06
CA ALA A 94 2.76 23.87 0.91
C ALA A 94 3.78 23.25 1.87
N SER A 95 3.33 22.57 2.90
CA SER A 95 4.19 21.64 3.64
C SER A 95 4.36 20.41 2.76
N GLY A 96 5.58 20.18 2.25
CA GLY A 96 5.87 19.01 1.41
C GLY A 96 5.58 17.74 2.18
N ALA A 97 4.47 17.07 1.88
CA ALA A 97 4.20 15.75 2.42
C ALA A 97 5.21 14.75 1.82
N ASP A 98 5.88 14.00 2.67
CA ASP A 98 6.74 12.91 2.20
C ASP A 98 5.90 11.91 1.41
N LYS A 99 6.35 11.56 0.20
CA LYS A 99 5.69 10.55 -0.65
C LYS A 99 5.57 9.24 0.13
N ASN A 100 4.35 8.72 0.25
CA ASN A 100 4.09 7.38 0.72
C ASN A 100 3.92 6.41 -0.45
N ILE A 101 4.03 5.11 -0.18
CA ILE A 101 3.75 4.04 -1.12
C ILE A 101 3.07 2.88 -0.41
N ALA A 102 2.32 2.08 -1.15
CA ALA A 102 1.84 0.81 -0.65
C ALA A 102 2.98 -0.22 -0.61
N GLN A 103 3.07 -1.00 0.46
CA GLN A 103 4.05 -2.07 0.63
C GLN A 103 3.34 -3.34 1.07
N VAL A 104 3.58 -4.43 0.35
CA VAL A 104 3.08 -5.76 0.72
C VAL A 104 4.00 -6.37 1.77
N MET A 105 3.49 -6.62 2.97
CA MET A 105 4.24 -7.19 4.09
C MET A 105 4.22 -8.73 4.05
N CYS A 106 4.54 -9.29 2.89
CA CYS A 106 4.67 -10.74 2.70
C CYS A 106 5.75 -11.05 1.67
N ASN A 107 6.57 -12.05 1.94
CA ASN A 107 7.55 -12.63 1.01
C ASN A 107 7.40 -14.17 0.94
N GLY A 108 6.17 -14.66 1.17
CA GLY A 108 5.82 -16.08 1.07
C GLY A 108 5.57 -16.47 -0.39
N THR A 109 6.64 -16.45 -1.21
CA THR A 109 6.60 -16.90 -2.61
C THR A 109 6.16 -18.36 -2.74
N CYS A 110 5.85 -18.81 -3.94
CA CYS A 110 5.46 -20.20 -4.19
C CYS A 110 6.50 -21.21 -3.68
N ASP A 111 7.78 -20.86 -3.72
CA ASP A 111 8.87 -21.71 -3.21
C ASP A 111 9.01 -21.66 -1.68
N ALA A 112 8.65 -20.54 -1.08
CA ALA A 112 8.83 -20.31 0.35
C ALA A 112 7.64 -20.76 1.20
N SER A 113 6.42 -20.61 0.71
CA SER A 113 5.18 -20.94 1.40
C SER A 113 4.52 -22.17 0.76
N LYS A 114 4.27 -23.20 1.55
CA LYS A 114 3.60 -24.41 1.08
C LYS A 114 2.14 -24.11 0.76
N LYS A 115 1.69 -24.52 -0.42
CA LYS A 115 0.26 -24.59 -0.73
C LYS A 115 -0.33 -25.85 -0.13
N ILE A 116 -1.46 -25.73 0.55
CA ILE A 116 -2.17 -26.86 1.20
C ILE A 116 -3.38 -27.31 0.42
N LEU A 117 -3.87 -26.48 -0.50
CA LEU A 117 -4.98 -26.78 -1.39
C LEU A 117 -4.84 -26.02 -2.71
N GLU A 118 -5.45 -26.56 -3.76
CA GLU A 118 -5.60 -25.90 -5.04
C GLU A 118 -6.97 -25.21 -5.09
N TRP A 119 -6.96 -23.88 -5.27
CA TRP A 119 -8.17 -23.10 -5.34
C TRP A 119 -8.76 -23.14 -6.75
N GLN A 120 -9.95 -23.70 -6.90
CA GLN A 120 -10.70 -23.80 -8.16
C GLN A 120 -11.98 -22.96 -8.19
N GLY A 121 -12.16 -22.08 -7.20
CA GLY A 121 -13.28 -21.15 -7.13
C GLY A 121 -13.04 -19.84 -7.90
N MET A 122 -13.91 -18.86 -7.64
CA MET A 122 -13.75 -17.50 -8.16
C MET A 122 -12.35 -16.97 -7.85
N GLN A 123 -11.70 -16.35 -8.82
CA GLN A 123 -10.35 -15.78 -8.68
C GLN A 123 -10.40 -14.50 -7.83
N SER A 124 -10.67 -14.65 -6.54
CA SER A 124 -10.75 -13.57 -5.55
C SER A 124 -10.13 -13.98 -4.23
N CYS A 125 -9.26 -13.12 -3.70
CA CYS A 125 -8.66 -13.30 -2.36
C CYS A 125 -9.73 -13.27 -1.27
N ALA A 126 -10.75 -12.41 -1.39
CA ALA A 126 -11.85 -12.33 -0.44
C ALA A 126 -12.65 -13.63 -0.41
N GLY A 127 -12.97 -14.20 -1.57
CA GLY A 127 -13.64 -15.48 -1.68
C GLY A 127 -12.82 -16.62 -1.06
N ALA A 128 -11.56 -16.74 -1.43
CA ALA A 128 -10.67 -17.78 -0.90
C ALA A 128 -10.47 -17.66 0.63
N LYS A 129 -10.40 -16.45 1.16
CA LYS A 129 -10.30 -16.21 2.60
C LYS A 129 -11.53 -16.69 3.36
N THR A 130 -12.72 -16.40 2.83
CA THR A 130 -13.99 -16.75 3.49
C THR A 130 -14.15 -18.27 3.65
N PHE A 131 -13.75 -19.04 2.64
CA PHE A 131 -13.96 -20.51 2.68
C PHE A 131 -12.84 -21.25 3.41
N PHE A 132 -11.56 -20.91 3.18
CA PHE A 132 -10.44 -21.72 3.66
C PHE A 132 -9.30 -20.88 4.27
N ASN A 133 -9.54 -19.60 4.53
CA ASN A 133 -8.51 -18.66 4.98
C ASN A 133 -7.32 -18.55 4.01
N GLY A 134 -7.55 -18.87 2.73
CA GLY A 134 -6.55 -18.91 1.66
C GLY A 134 -6.06 -20.32 1.31
N ASN A 135 -5.23 -20.41 0.29
CA ASN A 135 -4.72 -21.67 -0.27
C ASN A 135 -3.32 -22.05 0.25
N SER A 136 -2.73 -21.22 1.11
CA SER A 136 -1.38 -21.42 1.65
C SER A 136 -1.39 -21.92 3.08
N ALA A 137 -0.34 -22.62 3.50
CA ALA A 137 -0.14 -23.06 4.88
C ALA A 137 -0.09 -21.88 5.87
N CYS A 138 0.37 -20.71 5.42
CA CYS A 138 0.36 -19.48 6.21
C CYS A 138 -0.99 -18.77 6.06
N ALA A 139 -1.83 -18.86 7.08
CA ALA A 139 -3.16 -18.22 7.10
C ALA A 139 -3.11 -16.67 7.10
N GLN A 140 -1.97 -16.07 7.38
CA GLN A 140 -1.77 -14.61 7.43
C GLN A 140 -0.94 -14.10 6.23
N GLY A 141 -0.62 -14.98 5.27
CA GLY A 141 0.17 -14.63 4.10
C GLY A 141 -0.65 -14.08 2.94
N CYS A 142 0.03 -13.66 1.87
CA CYS A 142 -0.62 -13.29 0.62
C CYS A 142 -1.30 -14.53 0.01
N ILE A 143 -2.57 -14.37 -0.39
CA ILE A 143 -3.34 -15.42 -1.07
C ILE A 143 -2.93 -15.52 -2.54
N GLY A 144 -2.58 -14.38 -3.16
CA GLY A 144 -2.02 -14.32 -4.51
C GLY A 144 -3.04 -14.36 -5.65
N LEU A 145 -4.34 -14.15 -5.40
CA LEU A 145 -5.40 -14.18 -6.43
C LEU A 145 -5.70 -12.81 -7.06
N GLY A 146 -5.04 -11.71 -6.62
CA GLY A 146 -5.01 -10.48 -7.39
C GLY A 146 -6.10 -9.45 -7.12
N ASP A 147 -6.91 -9.53 -6.05
CA ASP A 147 -7.92 -8.50 -5.73
C ASP A 147 -7.30 -7.09 -5.64
N CYS A 148 -6.08 -6.98 -5.11
CA CYS A 148 -5.35 -5.72 -5.05
C CYS A 148 -4.86 -5.22 -6.41
N VAL A 149 -4.64 -6.13 -7.38
CA VAL A 149 -4.27 -5.78 -8.76
C VAL A 149 -5.48 -5.21 -9.47
N GLY A 150 -6.65 -5.87 -9.34
CA GLY A 150 -7.89 -5.44 -10.00
C GLY A 150 -8.39 -4.06 -9.59
N VAL A 151 -8.02 -3.56 -8.40
CA VAL A 151 -8.40 -2.22 -7.93
C VAL A 151 -7.34 -1.14 -8.17
N CYS A 152 -6.19 -1.52 -8.74
CA CYS A 152 -5.11 -0.57 -9.01
C CYS A 152 -5.28 0.09 -10.38
N GLU A 153 -5.72 1.33 -10.40
CA GLU A 153 -5.89 2.13 -11.64
C GLU A 153 -4.58 2.63 -12.23
N PHE A 154 -3.45 2.39 -11.55
CA PHE A 154 -2.12 2.91 -11.93
C PHE A 154 -1.16 1.80 -12.34
N ASP A 155 -1.62 0.57 -12.51
CA ASP A 155 -0.80 -0.61 -12.86
C ASP A 155 0.46 -0.77 -11.99
N SER A 156 0.36 -0.30 -10.74
CA SER A 156 1.51 -0.26 -9.82
C SER A 156 1.67 -1.52 -8.97
N ILE A 157 0.77 -2.49 -9.08
CA ILE A 157 0.82 -3.73 -8.31
C ILE A 157 0.56 -4.93 -9.20
N GLY A 158 1.35 -5.98 -9.04
CA GLY A 158 1.23 -7.22 -9.79
C GLY A 158 1.46 -8.44 -8.90
N ILE A 159 1.06 -9.62 -9.36
CA ILE A 159 1.38 -10.89 -8.69
C ILE A 159 2.66 -11.47 -9.31
N ILE A 160 3.69 -11.63 -8.49
CA ILE A 160 4.98 -12.21 -8.87
C ILE A 160 5.30 -13.35 -7.90
N ASP A 161 5.56 -14.54 -8.42
CA ASP A 161 5.83 -15.76 -7.63
C ASP A 161 4.74 -16.04 -6.58
N GLY A 162 3.47 -15.77 -6.92
CA GLY A 162 2.33 -16.00 -6.04
C GLY A 162 2.13 -14.95 -4.93
N VAL A 163 2.88 -13.87 -4.92
CA VAL A 163 2.77 -12.77 -3.94
C VAL A 163 2.59 -11.44 -4.65
N ALA A 164 1.72 -10.59 -4.14
CA ALA A 164 1.56 -9.23 -4.64
C ALA A 164 2.85 -8.43 -4.40
N LYS A 165 3.30 -7.71 -5.43
CA LYS A 165 4.44 -6.78 -5.35
C LYS A 165 4.06 -5.44 -5.93
N VAL A 166 4.47 -4.36 -5.28
CA VAL A 166 4.19 -2.98 -5.68
C VAL A 166 5.41 -2.39 -6.38
N ASN A 167 5.19 -1.78 -7.54
CA ASN A 167 6.18 -0.92 -8.17
C ASN A 167 6.16 0.44 -7.45
N ARG A 168 7.27 0.78 -6.80
CA ARG A 168 7.42 1.98 -5.98
C ARG A 168 7.36 3.28 -6.78
N ASP A 169 7.83 3.24 -8.02
CA ASP A 169 7.97 4.44 -8.85
C ASP A 169 6.63 4.88 -9.43
N THR A 170 5.77 3.91 -9.79
CA THR A 170 4.43 4.17 -10.35
C THR A 170 3.34 4.27 -9.28
N CYS A 171 3.61 3.82 -8.04
CA CYS A 171 2.63 3.88 -6.95
C CYS A 171 2.38 5.32 -6.50
N VAL A 172 1.12 5.74 -6.54
CA VAL A 172 0.64 7.08 -6.15
C VAL A 172 0.04 7.13 -4.74
N ALA A 173 0.15 6.05 -3.97
CA ALA A 173 -0.33 5.98 -2.58
C ALA A 173 -1.84 6.19 -2.38
N CYS A 174 -2.68 5.87 -3.35
CA CYS A 174 -4.14 6.07 -3.26
C CYS A 174 -4.85 5.19 -2.20
N GLY A 175 -4.18 4.14 -1.68
CA GLY A 175 -4.71 3.29 -0.60
C GLY A 175 -5.73 2.24 -1.01
N LYS A 176 -6.26 2.21 -2.23
CA LYS A 176 -7.29 1.25 -2.68
C LYS A 176 -6.91 -0.21 -2.43
N CYS A 177 -5.65 -0.59 -2.72
CA CYS A 177 -5.15 -1.94 -2.49
C CYS A 177 -5.04 -2.30 -0.99
N VAL A 178 -4.82 -1.31 -0.12
CA VAL A 178 -4.74 -1.51 1.34
C VAL A 178 -6.11 -1.90 1.88
N VAL A 179 -7.15 -1.15 1.52
CA VAL A 179 -8.53 -1.40 1.96
C VAL A 179 -9.08 -2.71 1.38
N ASN A 180 -8.75 -3.00 0.12
CA ASN A 180 -9.27 -4.18 -0.59
C ASN A 180 -8.54 -5.49 -0.22
N CYS A 181 -7.43 -5.44 0.51
CA CYS A 181 -6.69 -6.63 0.90
C CYS A 181 -7.38 -7.36 2.06
N PRO A 182 -7.98 -8.54 1.85
CA PRO A 182 -8.68 -9.25 2.93
C PRO A 182 -7.73 -9.73 4.03
N GLN A 183 -6.44 -9.92 3.72
CA GLN A 183 -5.42 -10.29 4.71
C GLN A 183 -4.81 -9.09 5.47
N SER A 184 -5.14 -7.86 5.07
CA SER A 184 -4.63 -6.61 5.69
C SER A 184 -3.09 -6.53 5.74
N ILE A 185 -2.41 -7.18 4.77
CA ILE A 185 -0.95 -7.25 4.69
C ILE A 185 -0.33 -6.13 3.85
N ILE A 186 -1.13 -5.27 3.25
CA ILE A 186 -0.63 -4.11 2.53
C ILE A 186 -0.67 -2.91 3.46
N LYS A 187 0.46 -2.22 3.61
CA LYS A 187 0.60 -1.06 4.49
C LYS A 187 1.13 0.13 3.71
N MET A 188 0.73 1.33 4.13
CA MET A 188 1.35 2.56 3.63
C MET A 188 2.66 2.79 4.35
N VAL A 189 3.73 3.03 3.59
CA VAL A 189 5.07 3.29 4.13
C VAL A 189 5.69 4.49 3.43
N PRO A 190 6.58 5.26 4.12
CA PRO A 190 7.28 6.37 3.48
C PRO A 190 8.18 5.88 2.33
N TYR A 191 8.11 6.53 1.16
CA TYR A 191 8.91 6.17 -0.02
C TYR A 191 10.42 6.16 0.26
N LYS A 192 10.90 7.09 1.10
CA LYS A 192 12.31 7.20 1.49
C LYS A 192 12.80 6.01 2.32
N LYS A 193 11.87 5.20 2.86
CA LYS A 193 12.22 4.02 3.67
C LYS A 193 12.25 2.79 2.80
N GLU A 194 13.36 2.06 2.88
CA GLU A 194 13.65 0.94 1.97
C GLU A 194 13.65 -0.41 2.67
N VAL A 195 13.91 -0.42 3.99
CA VAL A 195 14.02 -1.65 4.78
C VAL A 195 12.66 -2.01 5.38
N HIS A 196 12.14 -3.18 5.03
CA HIS A 196 10.84 -3.65 5.46
C HIS A 196 10.88 -5.07 5.99
N VAL A 197 10.06 -5.37 7.00
CA VAL A 197 9.79 -6.74 7.44
C VAL A 197 8.64 -7.29 6.61
N LEU A 198 8.92 -8.26 5.74
CA LEU A 198 7.96 -8.84 4.82
C LEU A 198 7.30 -10.09 5.43
N CYS A 199 6.71 -9.95 6.60
CA CYS A 199 5.95 -10.97 7.29
C CYS A 199 4.99 -10.34 8.29
N MET A 200 3.76 -10.88 8.36
CA MET A 200 2.72 -10.46 9.30
C MET A 200 2.25 -11.64 10.17
N ASN A 201 2.92 -12.81 10.08
CA ASN A 201 2.51 -14.01 10.81
C ASN A 201 2.87 -13.87 12.30
N THR A 202 1.87 -13.94 13.16
CA THR A 202 1.98 -13.82 14.62
C THR A 202 2.09 -15.16 15.35
N GLU A 203 2.12 -16.27 14.62
CA GLU A 203 2.29 -17.59 15.20
C GLU A 203 3.69 -17.81 15.77
N LYS A 204 3.84 -18.78 16.66
CA LYS A 204 5.14 -19.13 17.23
C LYS A 204 6.13 -19.51 16.13
N GLY A 205 7.39 -19.08 16.25
CA GLY A 205 8.41 -19.22 15.22
C GLY A 205 8.62 -20.65 14.70
N GLY A 206 8.39 -21.68 15.52
CA GLY A 206 8.45 -23.09 15.11
C GLY A 206 7.32 -23.46 14.14
N VAL A 207 6.12 -22.90 14.30
CA VAL A 207 4.97 -23.08 13.42
C VAL A 207 5.20 -22.30 12.13
N THR A 208 5.56 -21.02 12.24
CA THR A 208 5.87 -20.16 11.09
C THR A 208 6.92 -20.77 10.16
N ARG A 209 7.98 -21.38 10.72
CA ARG A 209 9.05 -22.03 9.91
C ARG A 209 8.53 -23.22 9.12
N LYS A 210 7.55 -23.98 9.63
CA LYS A 210 6.93 -25.11 8.92
C LYS A 210 6.04 -24.65 7.77
N GLN A 211 5.43 -23.46 7.89
CA GLN A 211 4.50 -22.88 6.93
C GLN A 211 5.22 -22.10 5.82
N CYS A 212 6.29 -21.36 6.16
CA CYS A 212 6.99 -20.46 5.25
C CYS A 212 8.48 -20.37 5.62
N SER A 213 9.37 -20.66 4.68
CA SER A 213 10.83 -20.56 4.88
C SER A 213 11.30 -19.11 5.06
N ASN A 214 10.60 -18.15 4.44
CA ASN A 214 10.87 -16.70 4.54
C ASN A 214 10.13 -16.02 5.70
N GLY A 215 9.37 -16.78 6.51
CA GLY A 215 8.56 -16.25 7.61
C GLY A 215 9.41 -15.71 8.76
N CYS A 216 8.95 -14.65 9.42
CA CYS A 216 9.55 -14.16 10.66
C CYS A 216 9.31 -15.15 11.80
N ILE A 217 10.36 -15.58 12.47
CA ILE A 217 10.28 -16.54 13.59
C ILE A 217 10.35 -15.88 14.97
N GLY A 218 10.26 -14.55 15.04
CA GLY A 218 10.27 -13.80 16.30
C GLY A 218 11.56 -13.91 17.11
N CYS A 219 12.71 -14.19 16.49
CA CYS A 219 13.96 -14.52 17.20
C CYS A 219 14.68 -13.33 17.86
N GLY A 220 14.23 -12.09 17.67
CA GLY A 220 14.80 -10.88 18.26
C GLY A 220 16.19 -10.46 17.78
N LYS A 221 16.82 -11.17 16.84
CA LYS A 221 18.19 -10.84 16.36
C LYS A 221 18.25 -9.48 15.67
N CYS A 222 17.22 -9.10 14.91
CA CYS A 222 17.13 -7.81 14.24
C CYS A 222 17.00 -6.66 15.23
N GLU A 223 16.24 -6.84 16.29
CA GLU A 223 16.08 -5.88 17.39
C GLU A 223 17.40 -5.64 18.11
N LYS A 224 18.11 -6.71 18.51
CA LYS A 224 19.44 -6.61 19.13
C LYS A 224 20.52 -5.99 18.23
N ALA A 225 20.40 -6.12 16.93
CA ALA A 225 21.34 -5.56 15.96
C ALA A 225 21.04 -4.10 15.59
N CYS A 226 19.86 -3.58 15.94
CA CYS A 226 19.45 -2.23 15.60
C CYS A 226 20.05 -1.20 16.57
N LYS A 227 20.96 -0.36 16.06
CA LYS A 227 21.56 0.72 16.85
C LYS A 227 20.64 1.92 17.07
N PHE A 228 19.54 2.00 16.34
CA PHE A 228 18.62 3.14 16.33
C PHE A 228 17.31 2.85 17.05
N ASP A 229 17.19 1.70 17.68
CA ASP A 229 15.97 1.26 18.36
C ASP A 229 14.71 1.37 17.44
N ALA A 230 14.89 1.00 16.17
CA ALA A 230 13.90 1.19 15.11
C ALA A 230 13.22 -0.11 14.67
N ILE A 231 13.47 -1.24 15.34
CA ILE A 231 12.83 -2.52 15.02
C ILE A 231 12.59 -3.30 16.28
N HIS A 232 11.34 -3.71 16.49
CA HIS A 232 10.91 -4.43 17.68
C HIS A 232 10.16 -5.70 17.31
N VAL A 233 10.25 -6.71 18.18
CA VAL A 233 9.51 -7.97 18.02
C VAL A 233 8.31 -7.97 18.95
N ASN A 234 7.12 -7.85 18.38
CA ASN A 234 5.86 -7.92 19.08
C ASN A 234 5.01 -9.06 18.52
N ASN A 235 4.33 -9.82 19.36
CA ASN A 235 3.48 -10.94 18.93
C ASN A 235 4.18 -11.89 17.93
N ASN A 236 5.42 -12.29 18.22
CA ASN A 236 6.25 -13.19 17.41
C ASN A 236 6.64 -12.66 16.02
N VAL A 237 6.36 -11.42 15.67
CA VAL A 237 6.76 -10.81 14.40
C VAL A 237 7.50 -9.49 14.63
N ALA A 238 8.53 -9.25 13.84
CA ALA A 238 9.26 -7.98 13.87
C ALA A 238 8.49 -6.88 13.13
N ALA A 239 8.53 -5.67 13.65
CA ALA A 239 7.98 -4.47 13.02
C ALA A 239 9.02 -3.36 13.01
N VAL A 240 9.08 -2.57 11.93
CA VAL A 240 9.97 -1.42 11.79
C VAL A 240 9.24 -0.14 12.16
N ASP A 241 9.83 0.63 13.06
CA ASP A 241 9.46 2.03 13.29
C ASP A 241 10.15 2.89 12.22
N TYR A 242 9.35 3.38 11.28
CA TYR A 242 9.87 4.15 10.16
C TYR A 242 10.35 5.56 10.54
N GLU A 243 9.95 6.12 11.66
CA GLU A 243 10.43 7.41 12.13
C GLU A 243 11.89 7.30 12.59
N LYS A 244 12.20 6.28 13.38
CA LYS A 244 13.54 6.01 13.92
C LYS A 244 14.48 5.35 12.90
N CYS A 245 13.97 4.60 11.93
CA CYS A 245 14.77 3.83 10.98
C CYS A 245 15.66 4.73 10.10
N LYS A 246 16.96 4.44 10.04
CA LYS A 246 17.95 5.15 9.19
C LYS A 246 18.34 4.37 7.93
N ASN A 247 17.58 3.35 7.53
CA ASN A 247 17.86 2.54 6.32
C ASN A 247 19.27 1.92 6.27
N CYS A 248 19.86 1.57 7.39
CA CYS A 248 21.25 1.04 7.40
C CYS A 248 21.35 -0.44 6.96
N GLY A 249 20.24 -1.19 6.90
CA GLY A 249 20.20 -2.58 6.44
C GLY A 249 20.81 -3.64 7.37
N MET A 250 21.33 -3.29 8.56
CA MET A 250 21.98 -4.25 9.47
C MET A 250 21.06 -5.39 9.91
N CYS A 251 19.77 -5.09 10.13
CA CYS A 251 18.77 -6.08 10.53
C CYS A 251 18.55 -7.18 9.46
N MET A 252 18.76 -6.87 8.17
CA MET A 252 18.69 -7.87 7.08
C MET A 252 19.82 -8.89 7.19
N GLY A 253 21.05 -8.43 7.46
CA GLY A 253 22.25 -9.28 7.54
C GLY A 253 22.17 -10.34 8.65
N VAL A 254 21.46 -10.04 9.74
CA VAL A 254 21.32 -10.94 10.89
C VAL A 254 20.04 -11.79 10.85
N CYS A 255 19.14 -11.53 9.90
CA CYS A 255 17.88 -12.27 9.79
C CYS A 255 18.10 -13.68 9.25
N PRO A 256 17.83 -14.74 10.04
CA PRO A 256 18.13 -16.12 9.62
C PRO A 256 17.19 -16.64 8.52
N THR A 257 15.98 -16.10 8.41
CA THR A 257 14.97 -16.53 7.43
C THR A 257 14.89 -15.59 6.22
N GLY A 258 15.54 -14.40 6.26
CA GLY A 258 15.43 -13.40 5.20
C GLY A 258 14.06 -12.73 5.12
N SER A 259 13.30 -12.72 6.22
CA SER A 259 12.00 -12.03 6.29
C SER A 259 12.11 -10.50 6.23
N ILE A 260 13.32 -9.94 6.40
CA ILE A 260 13.60 -8.51 6.24
C ILE A 260 14.24 -8.29 4.88
N ASN A 261 13.70 -7.39 4.08
CA ASN A 261 14.20 -7.10 2.75
C ASN A 261 14.31 -5.58 2.51
N SER A 262 15.08 -5.20 1.49
CA SER A 262 15.26 -3.82 1.07
C SER A 262 15.27 -3.75 -0.45
N TYR A 263 14.80 -2.66 -1.00
CA TYR A 263 14.89 -2.34 -2.42
C TYR A 263 16.29 -1.86 -2.83
N ASN A 264 17.15 -1.54 -1.87
CA ASN A 264 18.51 -1.07 -2.13
C ASN A 264 19.45 -2.26 -2.39
N GLU A 265 20.01 -2.34 -3.59
CA GLU A 265 20.96 -3.39 -3.98
C GLU A 265 22.17 -3.51 -3.04
N ARG A 266 22.64 -2.37 -2.51
CA ARG A 266 23.74 -2.34 -1.55
C ARG A 266 23.39 -3.13 -0.29
N HIS A 267 22.18 -2.96 0.23
CA HIS A 267 21.70 -3.71 1.39
C HIS A 267 21.55 -5.20 1.07
N ALA A 268 21.06 -5.54 -0.12
CA ALA A 268 20.97 -6.93 -0.57
C ALA A 268 22.35 -7.59 -0.62
N LYS A 269 23.36 -6.92 -1.20
CA LYS A 269 24.75 -7.40 -1.23
C LYS A 269 25.32 -7.56 0.19
N MET A 270 25.08 -6.60 1.09
CA MET A 270 25.50 -6.71 2.50
C MET A 270 24.86 -7.90 3.20
N ALA A 271 23.57 -8.16 3.00
CA ALA A 271 22.86 -9.30 3.59
C ALA A 271 23.41 -10.64 3.09
N ILE A 272 23.71 -10.76 1.79
CA ILE A 272 24.32 -11.96 1.20
C ILE A 272 25.70 -12.22 1.81
N ASN A 273 26.55 -11.19 1.91
CA ASN A 273 27.89 -11.31 2.48
C ASN A 273 27.83 -11.69 3.97
N ALA A 274 26.92 -11.11 4.75
CA ALA A 274 26.71 -11.46 6.15
C ALA A 274 26.26 -12.91 6.33
N LYS A 275 25.36 -13.42 5.47
CA LYS A 275 24.94 -14.84 5.48
C LYS A 275 26.10 -15.77 5.16
N LYS A 276 26.87 -15.51 4.10
CA LYS A 276 28.07 -16.30 3.74
C LYS A 276 29.07 -16.36 4.89
N LYS A 277 29.33 -15.23 5.56
CA LYS A 277 30.22 -15.18 6.72
C LYS A 277 29.69 -16.02 7.89
N ALA A 278 28.41 -15.92 8.20
CA ALA A 278 27.79 -16.71 9.26
C ALA A 278 27.78 -18.22 8.96
N GLU A 279 27.63 -18.62 7.72
CA GLU A 279 27.72 -20.03 7.27
C GLU A 279 29.16 -20.55 7.38
N ALA A 280 30.14 -19.76 6.97
CA ALA A 280 31.55 -20.09 7.11
C ALA A 280 31.96 -20.24 8.58
N GLU A 281 31.51 -19.35 9.47
CA GLU A 281 31.76 -19.46 10.91
C GLU A 281 31.11 -20.70 11.54
N LYS A 282 29.90 -21.07 11.09
CA LYS A 282 29.25 -22.31 11.54
C LYS A 282 29.99 -23.55 11.07
N ALA A 283 30.45 -23.57 9.81
CA ALA A 283 31.22 -24.66 9.25
C ALA A 283 32.56 -24.82 9.98
N ALA A 284 33.26 -23.72 10.28
CA ALA A 284 34.50 -23.73 11.06
C ALA A 284 34.30 -24.31 12.47
N LYS A 285 33.27 -23.84 13.19
CA LYS A 285 32.93 -24.38 14.53
C LYS A 285 32.55 -25.86 14.50
N ALA A 286 31.83 -26.30 13.45
CA ALA A 286 31.50 -27.72 13.29
C ALA A 286 32.74 -28.58 13.00
N ALA A 287 33.70 -28.07 12.23
CA ALA A 287 34.98 -28.74 11.97
C ALA A 287 35.84 -28.86 13.24
N GLU A 288 35.95 -27.76 14.02
CA GLU A 288 36.64 -27.77 15.32
C GLU A 288 36.02 -28.75 16.34
N ALA A 289 34.68 -28.84 16.36
CA ALA A 289 33.97 -29.78 17.24
C ALA A 289 34.27 -31.24 16.84
N LYS A 290 34.33 -31.56 15.51
CA LYS A 290 34.69 -32.87 15.03
C LYS A 290 36.15 -33.24 15.36
N THR A 291 37.08 -32.30 15.22
CA THR A 291 38.51 -32.52 15.55
C THR A 291 38.72 -32.76 17.06
N LYS A 292 38.00 -32.02 17.91
CA LYS A 292 38.02 -32.23 19.36
C LYS A 292 37.43 -33.60 19.76
N ALA A 293 36.34 -34.00 19.15
CA ALA A 293 35.74 -35.33 19.39
C ALA A 293 36.65 -36.48 18.94
N ALA A 294 37.38 -36.32 17.83
CA ALA A 294 38.36 -37.33 17.32
C ALA A 294 39.63 -37.40 18.16
N ALA A 295 40.02 -36.33 18.90
CA ALA A 295 41.15 -36.29 19.78
C ALA A 295 40.86 -36.85 21.19
N GLN A 296 39.61 -37.13 21.52
CA GLN A 296 39.14 -37.67 22.80
C GLN A 296 38.75 -39.15 22.73
N ALA A 297 38.76 -39.74 21.52
CA ALA A 297 38.55 -41.18 21.25
C ALA A 297 39.86 -41.90 21.04
#